data_c7c2dd39042e1a5214cb9d145d225104
#
_entry.id   c7c2dd39042e1a5214cb9d145d225104
#
_cell.length_a   1.000
_cell.length_b   1.000
_cell.length_c   1.000
_cell.angle_alpha   90.00
_cell.angle_beta   90.00
_cell.angle_gamma   90.00
#
_symmetry.space_group_name_H-M   'P 1'
#
loop_
_entity.id
_entity.type
_entity.pdbx_description
1 polymer ?
#
loop_
_entity_poly.entity_id
_entity_poly.type
_entity_poly.pdbx_seq_one_letter_code
_entity_poly.pdbx_strand_id
1 'polypeptide(L)'
;MTSPVSSRPSDCAWGAFDDVAPWVLDPNNISWEKQAIELRVSAQREVPVLTTPTRIPPVARLVVVVWVLSKALVPWFVKKKLRPFATPEDSRAYISLRMRKAVERLGSTYIKLGQIISSGEGLFPAELVNEFKLCRDQVPAIPFESVKKTIESELGKPLTEVFSYIDTTALAAASIAQVHLASLITGEEVVVKVQRPTVSKMVRKDLRVMAWLAPHLVGRIKVSALANPPALVELFAETIVEELDFRIEASNMLDVAKMLCELNQDRYIIPRPHPTLATQRVLVMQRLSGFKFDDVVGMKDAGIDTHAVIRTGMIAFMEGA
;
A
#
# COMPACT_ATOMS: atom_id res chain seq x y z
N MET A 1 17.87 -20.50 33.33
CA MET A 1 18.72 -19.30 33.31
C MET A 1 17.85 -18.19 32.78
N THR A 2 17.37 -17.33 33.65
CA THR A 2 16.55 -16.16 33.30
C THR A 2 17.48 -15.10 32.73
N SER A 3 17.31 -14.80 31.44
CA SER A 3 17.98 -13.65 30.81
C SER A 3 17.60 -12.38 31.57
N PRO A 4 18.51 -11.44 31.78
CA PRO A 4 18.18 -10.19 32.47
C PRO A 4 17.18 -9.41 31.61
N VAL A 5 16.06 -9.06 32.21
CA VAL A 5 15.11 -8.08 31.67
C VAL A 5 15.89 -6.77 31.51
N SER A 6 16.25 -6.44 30.29
CA SER A 6 16.83 -5.14 29.94
C SER A 6 15.86 -4.06 30.44
N SER A 7 16.35 -3.19 31.30
CA SER A 7 15.60 -2.03 31.77
C SER A 7 15.28 -1.15 30.55
N ARG A 8 14.01 -1.20 30.11
CA ARG A 8 13.52 -0.31 29.04
C ARG A 8 13.74 1.16 29.47
N PRO A 9 14.10 2.03 28.53
CA PRO A 9 14.04 3.45 28.79
C PRO A 9 12.63 3.81 29.28
N SER A 10 12.51 4.62 30.32
CA SER A 10 11.24 5.05 30.90
C SER A 10 10.34 5.87 29.97
N ASP A 11 10.78 6.13 28.75
CA ASP A 11 10.08 6.87 27.72
C ASP A 11 9.74 5.98 26.53
N CYS A 12 8.49 5.53 26.48
CA CYS A 12 7.91 4.93 25.25
C CYS A 12 7.74 5.94 24.11
N ALA A 13 8.47 7.04 24.09
CA ALA A 13 8.34 8.12 23.12
C ALA A 13 8.51 7.62 21.67
N TRP A 14 9.27 6.54 21.46
CA TRP A 14 9.63 6.00 20.14
C TRP A 14 9.27 4.53 19.96
N GLY A 15 8.57 3.95 20.91
CA GLY A 15 7.91 2.65 20.75
C GLY A 15 8.80 1.42 20.74
N ALA A 16 8.26 0.32 20.23
CA ALA A 16 8.88 -1.00 20.19
C ALA A 16 9.81 -1.10 18.97
N PHE A 17 11.04 -0.62 19.10
CA PHE A 17 12.09 -0.80 18.13
C PHE A 17 13.08 -1.87 18.60
N ASP A 18 13.75 -2.50 17.64
CA ASP A 18 14.83 -3.43 17.88
C ASP A 18 15.96 -2.76 18.67
N ASP A 19 16.49 -3.42 19.70
CA ASP A 19 17.63 -2.94 20.49
C ASP A 19 18.92 -2.82 19.64
N VAL A 20 18.99 -3.56 18.51
CA VAL A 20 20.09 -3.54 17.53
C VAL A 20 19.80 -2.56 16.39
N ALA A 21 18.89 -1.64 16.58
CA ALA A 21 18.54 -0.68 15.54
C ALA A 21 19.74 0.15 15.10
N PRO A 22 19.90 0.37 13.78
CA PRO A 22 21.11 0.95 13.21
C PRO A 22 21.32 2.43 13.56
N TRP A 23 20.29 3.12 14.04
CA TRP A 23 20.36 4.54 14.47
C TRP A 23 19.38 4.84 15.58
N VAL A 24 19.68 5.89 16.33
CA VAL A 24 18.79 6.43 17.35
C VAL A 24 17.87 7.47 16.73
N LEU A 25 16.58 7.43 17.08
CA LEU A 25 15.62 8.46 16.72
C LEU A 25 15.61 9.52 17.85
N ASP A 26 16.13 10.70 17.54
CA ASP A 26 16.01 11.88 18.42
C ASP A 26 14.88 12.77 17.87
N PRO A 27 13.88 13.15 18.70
CA PRO A 27 12.79 14.03 18.30
C PRO A 27 13.25 15.31 17.60
N ASN A 28 14.40 15.83 18.02
CA ASN A 28 14.94 17.06 17.45
C ASN A 28 15.57 16.87 16.07
N ASN A 29 15.90 15.64 15.69
CA ASN A 29 16.60 15.30 14.46
C ASN A 29 15.71 14.67 13.38
N ILE A 30 14.42 14.46 13.65
CA ILE A 30 13.48 13.92 12.66
C ILE A 30 12.96 15.04 11.79
N SER A 31 13.54 15.18 10.60
CA SER A 31 13.25 16.31 9.70
C SER A 31 11.83 16.30 9.12
N TRP A 32 11.18 15.14 9.05
CA TRP A 32 9.90 14.94 8.37
C TRP A 32 8.69 14.82 9.30
N GLU A 33 8.86 14.62 10.62
CA GLU A 33 7.75 14.33 11.54
C GLU A 33 6.75 15.49 11.65
N LYS A 34 7.24 16.70 11.85
CA LYS A 34 6.38 17.91 11.93
C LYS A 34 5.58 18.13 10.65
N GLN A 35 6.20 17.81 9.51
CA GLN A 35 5.54 17.92 8.22
C GLN A 35 4.46 16.85 8.03
N ALA A 36 4.62 15.64 8.59
CA ALA A 36 3.67 14.55 8.41
C ALA A 36 2.27 14.89 8.95
N ILE A 37 2.17 15.61 10.06
CA ILE A 37 0.88 16.07 10.62
C ILE A 37 0.18 17.04 9.66
N GLU A 38 0.91 18.02 9.14
CA GLU A 38 0.37 18.99 8.19
C GLU A 38 -0.03 18.31 6.86
N LEU A 39 0.71 17.29 6.44
CA LEU A 39 0.45 16.52 5.24
C LEU A 39 -0.81 15.66 5.37
N ARG A 40 -1.06 15.03 6.53
CA ARG A 40 -2.34 14.32 6.79
C ARG A 40 -3.53 15.27 6.64
N VAL A 41 -3.46 16.45 7.24
CA VAL A 41 -4.50 17.49 7.10
C VAL A 41 -4.66 17.93 5.64
N SER A 42 -3.55 18.10 4.92
CA SER A 42 -3.56 18.48 3.51
C SER A 42 -4.17 17.38 2.64
N ALA A 43 -3.81 16.10 2.89
CA ALA A 43 -4.39 14.94 2.21
C ALA A 43 -5.91 14.87 2.42
N GLN A 44 -6.38 15.03 3.64
CA GLN A 44 -7.81 15.07 3.96
C GLN A 44 -8.54 16.21 3.24
N ARG A 45 -7.91 17.38 3.07
CA ARG A 45 -8.48 18.50 2.30
C ARG A 45 -8.48 18.25 0.79
N GLU A 46 -7.55 17.46 0.28
CA GLU A 46 -7.48 17.13 -1.15
C GLU A 46 -8.57 16.15 -1.57
N VAL A 47 -8.98 15.22 -0.68
CA VAL A 47 -9.97 14.17 -0.98
C VAL A 47 -11.28 14.73 -1.54
N PRO A 48 -11.99 15.67 -0.90
CA PRO A 48 -13.22 16.23 -1.45
C PRO A 48 -13.04 16.88 -2.82
N VAL A 49 -11.88 17.49 -3.08
CA VAL A 49 -11.57 18.11 -4.37
C VAL A 49 -11.39 17.07 -5.48
N LEU A 50 -10.87 15.88 -5.14
CA LEU A 50 -10.66 14.79 -6.10
C LEU A 50 -11.92 13.96 -6.32
N THR A 51 -12.79 13.84 -5.31
CA THR A 51 -13.98 12.99 -5.32
C THR A 51 -15.27 13.73 -5.68
N THR A 52 -15.24 15.07 -5.72
CA THR A 52 -16.35 15.86 -6.26
C THR A 52 -16.43 15.70 -7.78
N PRO A 53 -17.57 15.23 -8.33
CA PRO A 53 -17.72 15.07 -9.76
C PRO A 53 -17.55 16.40 -10.51
N THR A 54 -16.61 16.48 -11.41
CA THR A 54 -16.39 17.65 -12.26
C THR A 54 -17.28 17.59 -13.50
N ARG A 55 -17.64 18.76 -14.07
CA ARG A 55 -18.42 18.83 -15.31
C ARG A 55 -17.72 18.10 -16.48
N ILE A 56 -16.40 18.19 -16.55
CA ILE A 56 -15.59 17.53 -17.58
C ILE A 56 -14.48 16.74 -16.85
N PRO A 57 -14.51 15.40 -16.93
CA PRO A 57 -13.45 14.55 -16.36
C PRO A 57 -12.17 14.64 -17.21
N PRO A 58 -11.05 14.05 -16.75
CA PRO A 58 -9.84 13.90 -17.56
C PRO A 58 -10.09 13.02 -18.80
N VAL A 59 -10.50 13.65 -19.94
CA VAL A 59 -11.07 12.97 -21.12
C VAL A 59 -10.16 11.87 -21.65
N ALA A 60 -8.86 12.14 -21.81
CA ALA A 60 -7.93 11.14 -22.32
C ALA A 60 -7.87 9.88 -21.42
N ARG A 61 -7.91 10.05 -20.09
CA ARG A 61 -7.91 8.94 -19.15
C ARG A 61 -9.26 8.24 -19.11
N LEU A 62 -10.36 8.99 -19.17
CA LEU A 62 -11.71 8.44 -19.27
C LEU A 62 -11.85 7.52 -20.49
N VAL A 63 -11.37 7.94 -21.66
CA VAL A 63 -11.40 7.12 -22.88
C VAL A 63 -10.68 5.79 -22.68
N VAL A 64 -9.49 5.80 -22.06
CA VAL A 64 -8.76 4.57 -21.75
C VAL A 64 -9.56 3.67 -20.81
N VAL A 65 -10.12 4.24 -19.73
CA VAL A 65 -10.91 3.49 -18.74
C VAL A 65 -12.15 2.88 -19.40
N VAL A 66 -12.92 3.66 -20.15
CA VAL A 66 -14.12 3.20 -20.85
C VAL A 66 -13.77 2.12 -21.87
N TRP A 67 -12.68 2.27 -22.64
CA TRP A 67 -12.24 1.28 -23.61
C TRP A 67 -11.85 -0.06 -22.95
N VAL A 68 -11.08 -0.02 -21.85
CA VAL A 68 -10.67 -1.22 -21.12
C VAL A 68 -11.88 -1.91 -20.47
N LEU A 69 -12.78 -1.15 -19.84
CA LEU A 69 -14.00 -1.69 -19.26
C LEU A 69 -14.95 -2.24 -20.31
N SER A 70 -15.07 -1.59 -21.47
CA SER A 70 -15.88 -2.11 -22.58
C SER A 70 -15.37 -3.46 -23.07
N LYS A 71 -14.06 -3.64 -23.18
CA LYS A 71 -13.46 -4.94 -23.52
C LYS A 71 -13.74 -6.03 -22.47
N ALA A 72 -13.97 -5.67 -21.23
CA ALA A 72 -14.37 -6.61 -20.18
C ALA A 72 -15.87 -6.91 -20.24
N LEU A 73 -16.70 -5.87 -20.34
CA LEU A 73 -18.15 -5.96 -20.19
C LEU A 73 -18.87 -6.43 -21.47
N VAL A 74 -18.50 -5.91 -22.66
CA VAL A 74 -19.21 -6.23 -23.91
C VAL A 74 -19.25 -7.73 -24.19
N PRO A 75 -18.15 -8.51 -24.10
CA PRO A 75 -18.23 -9.95 -24.33
C PRO A 75 -19.11 -10.69 -23.33
N TRP A 76 -19.20 -10.19 -22.08
CA TRP A 76 -20.11 -10.74 -21.08
C TRP A 76 -21.58 -10.49 -21.47
N PHE A 77 -21.93 -9.26 -21.87
CA PHE A 77 -23.27 -8.92 -22.33
C PHE A 77 -23.66 -9.72 -23.57
N VAL A 78 -22.77 -9.81 -24.55
CA VAL A 78 -22.99 -10.59 -25.79
C VAL A 78 -23.22 -12.07 -25.46
N LYS A 79 -22.35 -12.65 -24.63
CA LYS A 79 -22.48 -14.05 -24.22
C LYS A 79 -23.78 -14.28 -23.46
N LYS A 80 -24.13 -13.41 -22.51
CA LYS A 80 -25.36 -13.50 -21.74
C LYS A 80 -26.61 -13.45 -22.61
N LYS A 81 -26.57 -12.67 -23.72
CA LYS A 81 -27.72 -12.53 -24.65
C LYS A 81 -27.82 -13.67 -25.65
N LEU A 82 -26.69 -14.12 -26.22
CA LEU A 82 -26.67 -15.10 -27.30
C LEU A 82 -26.58 -16.56 -26.83
N ARG A 83 -25.84 -16.79 -25.76
CA ARG A 83 -25.64 -18.11 -25.12
C ARG A 83 -25.66 -17.94 -23.62
N PRO A 84 -26.84 -17.93 -22.96
CA PRO A 84 -26.94 -17.72 -21.52
C PRO A 84 -26.02 -18.65 -20.74
N PHE A 85 -25.51 -18.17 -19.63
CA PHE A 85 -24.73 -18.98 -18.69
C PHE A 85 -25.63 -20.03 -18.04
N ALA A 86 -25.08 -21.19 -17.71
CA ALA A 86 -25.82 -22.28 -17.09
C ALA A 86 -26.37 -21.88 -15.72
N THR A 87 -25.56 -21.15 -14.94
CA THR A 87 -25.95 -20.65 -13.61
C THR A 87 -25.65 -19.17 -13.47
N PRO A 88 -26.29 -18.47 -12.52
CA PRO A 88 -25.93 -17.10 -12.15
C PRO A 88 -24.48 -17.00 -11.64
N GLU A 89 -23.98 -18.03 -10.95
CA GLU A 89 -22.62 -18.15 -10.43
C GLU A 89 -21.59 -18.14 -11.57
N ASP A 90 -21.82 -18.92 -12.62
CA ASP A 90 -20.95 -18.94 -13.82
C ASP A 90 -20.89 -17.56 -14.49
N SER A 91 -22.02 -16.86 -14.53
CA SER A 91 -22.07 -15.50 -15.08
C SER A 91 -21.25 -14.53 -14.23
N ARG A 92 -21.34 -14.62 -12.88
CA ARG A 92 -20.58 -13.79 -11.96
C ARG A 92 -19.08 -14.11 -12.01
N ALA A 93 -18.71 -15.38 -12.02
CA ALA A 93 -17.30 -15.80 -12.17
C ALA A 93 -16.69 -15.29 -13.48
N TYR A 94 -17.42 -15.42 -14.60
CA TYR A 94 -16.94 -14.93 -15.91
C TYR A 94 -16.69 -13.42 -15.91
N ILE A 95 -17.62 -12.60 -15.37
CA ILE A 95 -17.43 -11.14 -15.34
C ILE A 95 -16.34 -10.75 -14.35
N SER A 96 -16.23 -11.42 -13.19
CA SER A 96 -15.22 -11.15 -12.16
C SER A 96 -13.80 -11.35 -12.68
N LEU A 97 -13.55 -12.46 -13.39
CA LEU A 97 -12.27 -12.70 -14.07
C LEU A 97 -11.92 -11.57 -15.06
N ARG A 98 -12.90 -11.11 -15.85
CA ARG A 98 -12.68 -10.05 -16.84
C ARG A 98 -12.46 -8.70 -16.18
N MET A 99 -13.16 -8.42 -15.09
CA MET A 99 -12.95 -7.21 -14.29
C MET A 99 -11.56 -7.19 -13.66
N ARG A 100 -11.08 -8.30 -13.09
CA ARG A 100 -9.70 -8.39 -12.59
C ARG A 100 -8.70 -8.05 -13.70
N LYS A 101 -8.82 -8.67 -14.87
CA LYS A 101 -7.93 -8.38 -16.01
C LYS A 101 -8.04 -6.92 -16.50
N ALA A 102 -9.19 -6.30 -16.37
CA ALA A 102 -9.37 -4.88 -16.69
C ALA A 102 -8.65 -3.99 -15.66
N VAL A 103 -8.82 -4.27 -14.38
CA VAL A 103 -8.15 -3.57 -13.27
C VAL A 103 -6.62 -3.64 -13.41
N GLU A 104 -6.08 -4.82 -13.69
CA GLU A 104 -4.63 -5.01 -13.94
C GLU A 104 -4.12 -4.16 -15.12
N ARG A 105 -4.90 -4.08 -16.23
CA ARG A 105 -4.57 -3.23 -17.38
C ARG A 105 -4.67 -1.74 -17.13
N LEU A 106 -5.57 -1.32 -16.26
CA LEU A 106 -5.74 0.08 -15.88
C LEU A 106 -4.60 0.59 -14.99
N GLY A 107 -3.93 -0.32 -14.30
CA GLY A 107 -2.71 -0.05 -13.54
C GLY A 107 -2.93 0.22 -12.06
N SER A 108 -1.91 0.77 -11.44
CA SER A 108 -1.70 0.86 -10.00
C SER A 108 -2.91 1.29 -9.17
N THR A 109 -3.58 2.36 -9.58
CA THR A 109 -4.75 2.90 -8.87
C THR A 109 -5.90 1.88 -8.79
N TYR A 110 -6.18 1.22 -9.92
CA TYR A 110 -7.27 0.25 -10.01
C TYR A 110 -6.91 -1.08 -9.35
N ILE A 111 -5.64 -1.48 -9.39
CA ILE A 111 -5.14 -2.65 -8.65
C ILE A 111 -5.37 -2.43 -7.15
N LYS A 112 -5.01 -1.26 -6.61
CA LYS A 112 -5.25 -0.91 -5.20
C LYS A 112 -6.73 -0.91 -4.84
N LEU A 113 -7.59 -0.35 -5.72
CA LEU A 113 -9.04 -0.44 -5.53
C LEU A 113 -9.52 -1.91 -5.49
N GLY A 114 -8.99 -2.75 -6.38
CA GLY A 114 -9.28 -4.20 -6.38
C GLY A 114 -8.89 -4.89 -5.07
N GLN A 115 -7.77 -4.50 -4.46
CA GLN A 115 -7.33 -5.02 -3.17
C GLN A 115 -8.30 -4.64 -2.04
N ILE A 116 -8.78 -3.39 -2.01
CA ILE A 116 -9.79 -2.96 -1.04
C ILE A 116 -11.08 -3.75 -1.24
N ILE A 117 -11.55 -3.94 -2.47
CA ILE A 117 -12.73 -4.75 -2.77
C ILE A 117 -12.53 -6.20 -2.32
N SER A 118 -11.31 -6.75 -2.47
CA SER A 118 -10.99 -8.13 -2.04
C SER A 118 -11.09 -8.35 -0.53
N SER A 119 -11.01 -7.30 0.27
CA SER A 119 -11.20 -7.33 1.72
C SER A 119 -12.68 -7.15 2.12
N GLY A 120 -13.56 -6.86 1.17
CA GLY A 120 -14.98 -6.60 1.39
C GLY A 120 -15.84 -7.87 1.30
N GLU A 121 -15.48 -8.95 2.01
CA GLU A 121 -16.31 -10.14 2.09
C GLU A 121 -17.70 -9.83 2.68
N GLY A 122 -18.75 -10.35 2.04
CA GLY A 122 -20.12 -10.04 2.42
C GLY A 122 -20.71 -8.75 1.80
N LEU A 123 -19.87 -7.81 1.39
CA LEU A 123 -20.31 -6.59 0.67
C LEU A 123 -20.35 -6.80 -0.85
N PHE A 124 -19.48 -7.65 -1.36
CA PHE A 124 -19.34 -7.95 -2.78
C PHE A 124 -19.60 -9.44 -3.06
N PRO A 125 -19.99 -9.82 -4.29
CA PRO A 125 -20.11 -11.22 -4.67
C PRO A 125 -18.80 -11.99 -4.42
N ALA A 126 -18.91 -13.20 -3.86
CA ALA A 126 -17.74 -14.02 -3.52
C ALA A 126 -16.82 -14.25 -4.72
N GLU A 127 -17.38 -14.41 -5.92
CA GLU A 127 -16.61 -14.61 -7.16
C GLU A 127 -15.75 -13.39 -7.49
N LEU A 128 -16.24 -12.17 -7.20
CA LEU A 128 -15.48 -10.94 -7.41
C LEU A 128 -14.36 -10.81 -6.38
N VAL A 129 -14.68 -11.04 -5.11
CA VAL A 129 -13.70 -11.01 -4.00
C VAL A 129 -12.57 -12.00 -4.26
N ASN A 130 -12.91 -13.26 -4.61
CA ASN A 130 -11.91 -14.30 -4.89
C ASN A 130 -11.02 -13.97 -6.09
N GLU A 131 -11.58 -13.44 -7.17
CA GLU A 131 -10.78 -12.98 -8.30
C GLU A 131 -9.87 -11.80 -7.93
N PHE A 132 -10.34 -10.87 -7.11
CA PHE A 132 -9.57 -9.70 -6.73
C PHE A 132 -8.49 -10.00 -5.68
N LYS A 133 -8.63 -11.06 -4.87
CA LYS A 133 -7.52 -11.62 -4.07
C LYS A 133 -6.32 -12.04 -4.94
N LEU A 134 -6.55 -12.32 -6.23
CA LEU A 134 -5.51 -12.61 -7.21
C LEU A 134 -4.91 -11.34 -7.86
N CYS A 135 -5.47 -10.15 -7.59
CA CYS A 135 -4.84 -8.88 -7.97
C CYS A 135 -3.57 -8.71 -7.14
N ARG A 136 -2.49 -9.29 -7.63
CA ARG A 136 -1.21 -9.30 -6.94
C ARG A 136 -0.56 -7.93 -7.01
N ASP A 137 0.13 -7.56 -5.93
CA ASP A 137 1.03 -6.40 -5.87
C ASP A 137 2.27 -6.53 -6.79
N GLN A 138 2.30 -7.55 -7.66
CA GLN A 138 3.41 -7.77 -8.58
C GLN A 138 3.20 -7.00 -9.88
N VAL A 139 3.44 -5.71 -9.81
CA VAL A 139 3.58 -4.88 -11.01
C VAL A 139 5.03 -5.03 -11.51
N PRO A 140 5.28 -5.15 -12.82
CA PRO A 140 6.64 -5.23 -13.34
C PRO A 140 7.54 -4.11 -12.78
N ALA A 141 8.76 -4.47 -12.41
CA ALA A 141 9.72 -3.50 -11.92
C ALA A 141 10.00 -2.43 -12.99
N ILE A 142 10.18 -1.18 -12.56
CA ILE A 142 10.65 -0.10 -13.45
C ILE A 142 12.18 -0.16 -13.56
N PRO A 143 12.77 0.35 -14.65
CA PRO A 143 14.22 0.41 -14.81
C PRO A 143 14.90 1.17 -13.67
N PHE A 144 16.03 0.65 -13.19
CA PHE A 144 16.77 1.24 -12.07
C PHE A 144 17.16 2.70 -12.31
N GLU A 145 17.47 3.09 -13.53
CA GLU A 145 17.74 4.50 -13.89
C GLU A 145 16.60 5.46 -13.52
N SER A 146 15.36 4.99 -13.58
CA SER A 146 14.20 5.79 -13.14
C SER A 146 14.12 5.87 -11.62
N VAL A 147 14.48 4.81 -10.92
CA VAL A 147 14.60 4.75 -9.46
C VAL A 147 15.68 5.71 -9.00
N LYS A 148 16.89 5.60 -9.58
CA LYS A 148 18.04 6.48 -9.31
C LYS A 148 17.66 7.95 -9.45
N LYS A 149 17.07 8.34 -10.57
CA LYS A 149 16.61 9.74 -10.80
C LYS A 149 15.62 10.21 -9.73
N THR A 150 14.73 9.32 -9.27
CA THR A 150 13.78 9.68 -8.23
C THR A 150 14.50 9.91 -6.90
N ILE A 151 15.40 9.02 -6.50
CA ILE A 151 16.15 9.13 -5.25
C ILE A 151 17.00 10.40 -5.26
N GLU A 152 17.80 10.61 -6.31
CA GLU A 152 18.69 11.78 -6.42
C GLU A 152 17.90 13.09 -6.44
N SER A 153 16.75 13.12 -7.13
CA SER A 153 15.85 14.29 -7.13
C SER A 153 15.24 14.59 -5.77
N GLU A 154 14.91 13.56 -4.98
CA GLU A 154 14.29 13.73 -3.66
C GLU A 154 15.31 14.09 -2.57
N LEU A 155 16.49 13.47 -2.63
CA LEU A 155 17.53 13.69 -1.63
C LEU A 155 18.42 14.92 -1.96
N GLY A 156 18.34 15.42 -3.19
CA GLY A 156 19.16 16.56 -3.65
C GLY A 156 20.67 16.24 -3.73
N LYS A 157 21.02 14.94 -3.75
CA LYS A 157 22.41 14.45 -3.74
C LYS A 157 22.56 13.25 -4.67
N PRO A 158 23.74 13.01 -5.25
CA PRO A 158 24.07 11.78 -5.96
C PRO A 158 23.90 10.55 -5.04
N LEU A 159 23.51 9.40 -5.61
CA LEU A 159 23.39 8.14 -4.85
C LEU A 159 24.66 7.81 -4.06
N THR A 160 25.81 8.05 -4.65
CA THR A 160 27.13 7.72 -4.06
C THR A 160 27.50 8.54 -2.83
N GLU A 161 26.80 9.65 -2.57
CA GLU A 161 26.96 10.43 -1.34
C GLU A 161 26.08 9.95 -0.19
N VAL A 162 25.13 9.06 -0.47
CA VAL A 162 24.18 8.55 0.53
C VAL A 162 24.37 7.05 0.74
N PHE A 163 24.58 6.30 -0.33
CA PHE A 163 24.70 4.85 -0.30
C PHE A 163 26.07 4.38 -0.77
N SER A 164 26.69 3.51 0.00
CA SER A 164 27.90 2.77 -0.41
C SER A 164 27.55 1.65 -1.41
N TYR A 165 26.32 1.11 -1.29
CA TYR A 165 25.76 0.09 -2.18
C TYR A 165 24.24 0.26 -2.31
N ILE A 166 23.72 0.03 -3.49
CA ILE A 166 22.28 -0.14 -3.74
C ILE A 166 22.06 -1.23 -4.79
N ASP A 167 21.22 -2.21 -4.48
CA ASP A 167 20.89 -3.26 -5.43
C ASP A 167 20.03 -2.68 -6.58
N THR A 168 20.49 -2.91 -7.80
CA THR A 168 19.77 -2.47 -9.01
C THR A 168 18.53 -3.32 -9.28
N THR A 169 18.48 -4.53 -8.71
CA THR A 169 17.32 -5.42 -8.77
C THR A 169 16.39 -5.11 -7.62
N ALA A 170 15.11 -4.89 -7.91
CA ALA A 170 14.13 -4.64 -6.87
C ALA A 170 13.91 -5.88 -6.00
N LEU A 171 13.99 -5.72 -4.68
CA LEU A 171 13.57 -6.73 -3.71
C LEU A 171 12.07 -7.02 -3.82
N ALA A 172 11.28 -5.96 -4.04
CA ALA A 172 9.84 -6.04 -4.25
C ALA A 172 9.38 -4.89 -5.16
N ALA A 173 8.35 -5.16 -5.96
CA ALA A 173 7.73 -4.16 -6.83
C ALA A 173 6.21 -4.19 -6.63
N ALA A 174 5.70 -3.18 -5.93
CA ALA A 174 4.28 -2.99 -5.65
C ALA A 174 3.61 -2.03 -6.65
N SER A 175 2.32 -1.81 -6.47
CA SER A 175 1.51 -0.95 -7.36
C SER A 175 2.04 0.48 -7.45
N ILE A 176 2.41 1.09 -6.33
CA ILE A 176 2.83 2.50 -6.28
C ILE A 176 4.34 2.70 -6.07
N ALA A 177 5.07 1.65 -5.66
CA ALA A 177 6.47 1.75 -5.26
C ALA A 177 7.31 0.53 -5.63
N GLN A 178 8.63 0.67 -5.56
CA GLN A 178 9.62 -0.40 -5.54
C GLN A 178 10.44 -0.32 -4.27
N VAL A 179 10.95 -1.46 -3.84
CA VAL A 179 11.86 -1.57 -2.68
C VAL A 179 13.18 -2.14 -3.15
N HIS A 180 14.28 -1.52 -2.75
CA HIS A 180 15.64 -1.96 -3.05
C HIS A 180 16.43 -2.18 -1.77
N LEU A 181 17.33 -3.15 -1.77
CA LEU A 181 18.32 -3.32 -0.72
C LEU A 181 19.42 -2.29 -0.93
N ALA A 182 19.93 -1.73 0.16
CA ALA A 182 21.03 -0.79 0.12
C ALA A 182 21.85 -0.82 1.41
N SER A 183 23.05 -0.25 1.35
CA SER A 183 23.88 0.06 2.52
C SER A 183 24.22 1.55 2.49
N LEU A 184 24.07 2.22 3.61
CA LEU A 184 24.45 3.62 3.75
C LEU A 184 25.97 3.76 3.71
N ILE A 185 26.48 4.97 3.45
CA ILE A 185 27.93 5.25 3.54
C ILE A 185 28.48 5.07 4.96
N THR A 186 27.61 5.16 5.96
CA THR A 186 27.89 4.92 7.38
C THR A 186 27.93 3.44 7.74
N GLY A 187 27.54 2.55 6.81
CA GLY A 187 27.66 1.10 6.92
C GLY A 187 26.36 0.34 7.26
N GLU A 188 25.27 1.04 7.59
CA GLU A 188 24.02 0.40 7.97
C GLU A 188 23.32 -0.24 6.77
N GLU A 189 22.81 -1.45 6.96
CA GLU A 189 21.95 -2.12 6.00
C GLU A 189 20.53 -1.59 6.07
N VAL A 190 20.00 -1.15 4.93
CA VAL A 190 18.70 -0.51 4.82
C VAL A 190 17.87 -1.08 3.66
N VAL A 191 16.59 -0.82 3.69
CA VAL A 191 15.72 -0.91 2.52
C VAL A 191 15.31 0.48 2.09
N VAL A 192 15.29 0.70 0.78
CA VAL A 192 14.92 1.98 0.16
C VAL A 192 13.63 1.76 -0.61
N LYS A 193 12.54 2.32 -0.12
CA LYS A 193 11.24 2.32 -0.80
C LYS A 193 11.16 3.56 -1.67
N VAL A 194 10.90 3.38 -2.96
CA VAL A 194 10.92 4.46 -3.95
C VAL A 194 9.59 4.47 -4.71
N GLN A 195 8.92 5.59 -4.72
CA GLN A 195 7.66 5.77 -5.43
C GLN A 195 7.89 5.74 -6.94
N ARG A 196 7.00 5.07 -7.66
CA ARG A 196 7.05 5.04 -9.13
C ARG A 196 6.87 6.43 -9.71
N PRO A 197 7.66 6.81 -10.73
CA PRO A 197 7.47 8.08 -11.42
C PRO A 197 6.03 8.21 -11.93
N THR A 198 5.47 9.43 -11.88
CA THR A 198 4.13 9.76 -12.38
C THR A 198 2.94 9.12 -11.65
N VAL A 199 3.14 8.20 -10.69
CA VAL A 199 2.02 7.53 -9.99
C VAL A 199 1.07 8.52 -9.34
N SER A 200 1.57 9.53 -8.64
CA SER A 200 0.77 10.56 -8.00
C SER A 200 -0.14 11.32 -8.99
N LYS A 201 0.40 11.69 -10.16
CA LYS A 201 -0.40 12.33 -11.22
C LYS A 201 -1.46 11.40 -11.81
N MET A 202 -1.14 10.11 -11.94
CA MET A 202 -2.05 9.11 -12.46
C MET A 202 -3.20 8.83 -11.48
N VAL A 203 -2.88 8.63 -10.19
CA VAL A 203 -3.87 8.44 -9.12
C VAL A 203 -4.89 9.58 -9.10
N ARG A 204 -4.44 10.84 -9.12
CA ARG A 204 -5.35 11.99 -9.13
C ARG A 204 -6.26 12.04 -10.37
N LYS A 205 -5.75 11.65 -11.54
CA LYS A 205 -6.59 11.55 -12.75
C LYS A 205 -7.60 10.42 -12.62
N ASP A 206 -7.20 9.28 -12.07
CA ASP A 206 -8.06 8.12 -11.90
C ASP A 206 -9.18 8.38 -10.89
N LEU A 207 -8.86 9.00 -9.76
CA LEU A 207 -9.86 9.41 -8.77
C LEU A 207 -10.93 10.34 -9.38
N ARG A 208 -10.52 11.33 -10.18
CA ARG A 208 -11.47 12.21 -10.87
C ARG A 208 -12.34 11.46 -11.90
N VAL A 209 -11.79 10.47 -12.59
CA VAL A 209 -12.58 9.60 -13.49
C VAL A 209 -13.54 8.74 -12.69
N MET A 210 -13.09 8.15 -11.58
CA MET A 210 -13.94 7.35 -10.69
C MET A 210 -15.08 8.20 -10.08
N ALA A 211 -14.77 9.40 -9.59
CA ALA A 211 -15.74 10.34 -9.04
C ALA A 211 -16.80 10.75 -10.07
N TRP A 212 -16.39 10.93 -11.33
CA TRP A 212 -17.34 11.22 -12.41
C TRP A 212 -18.21 10.02 -12.79
N LEU A 213 -17.65 8.79 -12.76
CA LEU A 213 -18.39 7.57 -13.09
C LEU A 213 -19.31 7.09 -11.96
N ALA A 214 -18.92 7.24 -10.70
CA ALA A 214 -19.57 6.64 -9.55
C ALA A 214 -21.06 6.99 -9.41
N PRO A 215 -21.52 8.24 -9.59
CA PRO A 215 -22.95 8.59 -9.53
C PRO A 215 -23.78 7.86 -10.59
N HIS A 216 -23.20 7.55 -11.76
CA HIS A 216 -23.91 6.85 -12.83
C HIS A 216 -24.11 5.36 -12.54
N LEU A 217 -23.43 4.82 -11.54
CA LEU A 217 -23.54 3.41 -11.12
C LEU A 217 -24.60 3.22 -10.02
N VAL A 218 -25.00 4.28 -9.34
CA VAL A 218 -26.01 4.22 -8.27
C VAL A 218 -27.32 3.66 -8.83
N GLY A 219 -27.85 2.62 -8.19
CA GLY A 219 -29.10 1.94 -8.58
C GLY A 219 -29.03 1.08 -9.84
N ARG A 220 -27.92 1.10 -10.60
CA ARG A 220 -27.76 0.28 -11.82
C ARG A 220 -27.07 -1.06 -11.57
N ILE A 221 -26.32 -1.16 -10.50
CA ILE A 221 -25.66 -2.39 -10.07
C ILE A 221 -26.30 -2.83 -8.76
N LYS A 222 -26.72 -4.09 -8.65
CA LYS A 222 -27.39 -4.60 -7.43
C LYS A 222 -26.51 -4.43 -6.18
N VAL A 223 -25.19 -4.51 -6.32
CA VAL A 223 -24.22 -4.28 -5.25
C VAL A 223 -24.23 -2.82 -4.78
N SER A 224 -24.57 -1.86 -5.66
CA SER A 224 -24.59 -0.44 -5.32
C SER A 224 -25.69 -0.05 -4.32
N ALA A 225 -26.68 -0.91 -4.10
CA ALA A 225 -27.70 -0.67 -3.06
C ALA A 225 -27.15 -0.84 -1.64
N LEU A 226 -26.11 -1.69 -1.48
CA LEU A 226 -25.42 -1.95 -0.21
C LEU A 226 -24.11 -1.13 -0.09
N ALA A 227 -23.44 -0.91 -1.21
CA ALA A 227 -22.18 -0.18 -1.28
C ALA A 227 -22.37 1.07 -2.16
N ASN A 228 -22.60 2.22 -1.56
CA ASN A 228 -22.73 3.50 -2.27
C ASN A 228 -21.46 3.82 -3.08
N PRO A 229 -21.46 3.76 -4.42
CA PRO A 229 -20.25 3.92 -5.22
C PRO A 229 -19.50 5.25 -5.00
N PRO A 230 -20.17 6.42 -4.87
CA PRO A 230 -19.51 7.65 -4.46
C PRO A 230 -18.77 7.56 -3.12
N ALA A 231 -19.40 7.00 -2.09
CA ALA A 231 -18.75 6.83 -0.78
C ALA A 231 -17.57 5.86 -0.83
N LEU A 232 -17.64 4.81 -1.65
CA LEU A 232 -16.49 3.92 -1.88
C LEU A 232 -15.34 4.64 -2.57
N VAL A 233 -15.60 5.54 -3.51
CA VAL A 233 -14.55 6.34 -4.15
C VAL A 233 -13.93 7.32 -3.16
N GLU A 234 -14.72 7.90 -2.26
CA GLU A 234 -14.24 8.79 -1.21
C GLU A 234 -13.33 8.05 -0.23
N LEU A 235 -13.78 6.92 0.33
CA LEU A 235 -12.98 6.06 1.21
C LEU A 235 -11.68 5.59 0.54
N PHE A 236 -11.76 5.22 -0.74
CA PHE A 236 -10.58 4.85 -1.51
C PHE A 236 -9.63 6.02 -1.69
N ALA A 237 -10.16 7.24 -1.95
CA ALA A 237 -9.34 8.43 -2.11
C ALA A 237 -8.62 8.80 -0.81
N GLU A 238 -9.28 8.72 0.34
CA GLU A 238 -8.66 8.90 1.67
C GLU A 238 -7.44 7.99 1.83
N THR A 239 -7.63 6.69 1.58
CA THR A 239 -6.56 5.71 1.74
C THR A 239 -5.40 5.95 0.77
N ILE A 240 -5.67 6.14 -0.53
CA ILE A 240 -4.61 6.17 -1.54
C ILE A 240 -3.87 7.51 -1.58
N VAL A 241 -4.51 8.64 -1.21
CA VAL A 241 -3.85 9.95 -1.20
C VAL A 241 -2.78 10.00 -0.11
N GLU A 242 -3.03 9.40 1.05
CA GLU A 242 -2.04 9.28 2.12
C GLU A 242 -0.83 8.43 1.70
N GLU A 243 -1.07 7.35 0.94
CA GLU A 243 0.02 6.49 0.41
C GLU A 243 0.93 7.22 -0.62
N LEU A 244 0.54 8.39 -1.12
CA LEU A 244 1.36 9.16 -2.07
C LEU A 244 2.44 10.01 -1.40
N ASP A 245 2.54 9.98 -0.06
CA ASP A 245 3.59 10.67 0.68
C ASP A 245 4.18 9.77 1.76
N PHE A 246 5.40 9.31 1.53
CA PHE A 246 6.05 8.36 2.45
C PHE A 246 6.44 8.94 3.81
N ARG A 247 6.38 10.26 3.99
CA ARG A 247 6.55 10.87 5.32
C ARG A 247 5.38 10.52 6.24
N ILE A 248 4.17 10.38 5.66
CA ILE A 248 3.00 9.88 6.40
C ILE A 248 3.22 8.41 6.81
N GLU A 249 3.75 7.58 5.90
CA GLU A 249 4.08 6.18 6.22
C GLU A 249 5.14 6.08 7.33
N ALA A 250 6.19 6.91 7.26
CA ALA A 250 7.21 6.98 8.30
C ALA A 250 6.61 7.40 9.66
N SER A 251 5.70 8.38 9.68
CA SER A 251 4.98 8.78 10.89
C SER A 251 4.09 7.66 11.43
N ASN A 252 3.38 6.93 10.56
CA ASN A 252 2.57 5.78 10.97
C ASN A 252 3.42 4.68 11.61
N MET A 253 4.67 4.47 11.13
CA MET A 253 5.60 3.52 11.76
C MET A 253 5.92 3.93 13.20
N LEU A 254 6.14 5.22 13.47
CA LEU A 254 6.37 5.72 14.83
C LEU A 254 5.13 5.59 15.71
N ASP A 255 3.96 5.94 15.17
CA ASP A 255 2.69 5.85 15.90
C ASP A 255 2.40 4.39 16.32
N VAL A 256 2.58 3.44 15.39
CA VAL A 256 2.41 2.01 15.68
C VAL A 256 3.46 1.51 16.69
N ALA A 257 4.71 1.89 16.54
CA ALA A 257 5.76 1.50 17.48
C ALA A 257 5.50 2.02 18.91
N LYS A 258 5.00 3.25 19.02
CA LYS A 258 4.60 3.85 20.27
C LYS A 258 3.42 3.08 20.90
N MET A 259 2.38 2.82 20.13
CA MET A 259 1.21 2.05 20.57
C MET A 259 1.62 0.66 21.09
N LEU A 260 2.45 -0.07 20.35
CA LEU A 260 2.94 -1.39 20.77
C LEU A 260 3.74 -1.33 22.07
N CYS A 261 4.53 -0.27 22.27
CA CYS A 261 5.25 -0.04 23.52
C CYS A 261 4.29 0.22 24.70
N GLU A 262 3.29 1.07 24.53
CA GLU A 262 2.27 1.37 25.53
C GLU A 262 1.46 0.12 25.94
N LEU A 263 1.21 -0.77 24.96
CA LEU A 263 0.54 -2.05 25.18
C LEU A 263 1.47 -3.18 25.69
N ASN A 264 2.76 -2.88 25.95
CA ASN A 264 3.78 -3.86 26.35
C ASN A 264 3.95 -5.02 25.36
N GLN A 265 3.73 -4.77 24.05
CA GLN A 265 3.88 -5.75 22.98
C GLN A 265 5.33 -5.75 22.46
N ASP A 266 6.25 -6.35 23.25
CA ASP A 266 7.71 -6.37 23.00
C ASP A 266 8.16 -7.36 21.91
N ARG A 267 7.24 -8.20 21.43
CA ARG A 267 7.53 -9.21 20.41
C ARG A 267 7.39 -8.70 18.97
N TYR A 268 6.93 -7.46 18.80
CA TYR A 268 6.83 -6.82 17.50
C TYR A 268 7.98 -5.85 17.27
N ILE A 269 8.61 -5.98 16.13
CA ILE A 269 9.65 -5.07 15.69
C ILE A 269 9.10 -4.28 14.50
N ILE A 270 9.02 -2.98 14.64
CA ILE A 270 8.69 -2.07 13.55
C ILE A 270 9.99 -1.58 12.90
N PRO A 271 10.13 -1.68 11.56
CA PRO A 271 11.33 -1.17 10.90
C PRO A 271 11.51 0.31 11.22
N ARG A 272 12.68 0.69 11.69
CA ARG A 272 12.95 2.08 12.09
C ARG A 272 13.15 2.94 10.84
N PRO A 273 12.30 3.98 10.60
CA PRO A 273 12.51 4.92 9.50
C PRO A 273 13.75 5.76 9.76
N HIS A 274 14.50 6.11 8.71
CA HIS A 274 15.70 6.93 8.85
C HIS A 274 15.31 8.39 9.20
N PRO A 275 15.98 9.03 10.18
CA PRO A 275 15.55 10.34 10.69
C PRO A 275 15.56 11.49 9.67
N THR A 276 16.37 11.39 8.62
CA THR A 276 16.52 12.44 7.60
C THR A 276 16.29 11.98 6.16
N LEU A 277 16.17 10.68 5.90
CA LEU A 277 16.04 10.12 4.54
C LEU A 277 14.60 9.62 4.28
N ALA A 278 13.59 10.29 4.83
CA ALA A 278 12.20 10.11 4.46
C ALA A 278 11.68 11.39 3.80
N THR A 279 11.26 11.27 2.55
CA THR A 279 10.73 12.34 1.70
C THR A 279 9.37 11.93 1.14
N GLN A 280 8.78 12.74 0.29
CA GLN A 280 7.51 12.39 -0.35
C GLN A 280 7.58 11.07 -1.14
N ARG A 281 8.69 10.83 -1.86
CA ARG A 281 8.79 9.71 -2.81
C ARG A 281 9.87 8.69 -2.46
N VAL A 282 10.62 8.91 -1.39
CA VAL A 282 11.69 8.01 -0.92
C VAL A 282 11.55 7.81 0.57
N LEU A 283 11.59 6.56 1.00
CA LEU A 283 11.63 6.17 2.40
C LEU A 283 12.78 5.18 2.60
N VAL A 284 13.77 5.60 3.37
CA VAL A 284 14.85 4.74 3.85
C VAL A 284 14.48 4.26 5.25
N MET A 285 14.57 2.96 5.47
CA MET A 285 14.24 2.34 6.76
C MET A 285 15.14 1.13 7.03
N GLN A 286 15.18 0.73 8.28
CA GLN A 286 15.91 -0.44 8.76
C GLN A 286 15.55 -1.68 7.93
N ARG A 287 16.56 -2.45 7.52
CA ARG A 287 16.38 -3.77 6.95
C ARG A 287 16.09 -4.76 8.07
N LEU A 288 14.94 -5.39 8.02
CA LEU A 288 14.63 -6.56 8.85
C LEU A 288 14.86 -7.83 8.03
N SER A 289 15.37 -8.86 8.68
CA SER A 289 15.53 -10.21 8.12
C SER A 289 14.52 -11.15 8.74
N GLY A 290 14.13 -12.20 8.02
CA GLY A 290 13.21 -13.20 8.52
C GLY A 290 12.47 -13.92 7.40
N PHE A 291 11.48 -14.70 7.79
CA PHE A 291 10.60 -15.43 6.88
C PHE A 291 9.38 -14.59 6.48
N LYS A 292 8.86 -14.82 5.28
CA LYS A 292 7.54 -14.29 4.94
C LYS A 292 6.48 -14.95 5.81
N PHE A 293 5.42 -14.22 6.13
CA PHE A 293 4.35 -14.72 7.00
C PHE A 293 3.66 -15.99 6.44
N ASP A 294 3.64 -16.16 5.13
CA ASP A 294 3.10 -17.32 4.42
C ASP A 294 4.10 -18.47 4.21
N ASP A 295 5.38 -18.26 4.55
CA ASP A 295 6.43 -19.31 4.51
C ASP A 295 6.42 -20.17 5.78
N VAL A 296 5.31 -20.86 5.98
CA VAL A 296 5.11 -21.75 7.15
C VAL A 296 6.12 -22.90 7.17
N VAL A 297 6.55 -23.38 5.99
CA VAL A 297 7.52 -24.48 5.87
C VAL A 297 8.88 -24.01 6.32
N GLY A 298 9.38 -22.92 5.78
CA GLY A 298 10.69 -22.36 6.17
C GLY A 298 10.76 -22.00 7.65
N MET A 299 9.68 -21.44 8.22
CA MET A 299 9.60 -21.18 9.66
C MET A 299 9.70 -22.46 10.50
N LYS A 300 8.99 -23.53 10.13
CA LYS A 300 9.04 -24.81 10.86
C LYS A 300 10.42 -25.46 10.76
N ASP A 301 11.03 -25.45 9.58
CA ASP A 301 12.37 -25.99 9.36
C ASP A 301 13.43 -25.23 10.18
N ALA A 302 13.22 -23.95 10.41
CA ALA A 302 14.03 -23.12 11.30
C ALA A 302 13.70 -23.27 12.79
N GLY A 303 12.75 -24.15 13.16
CA GLY A 303 12.37 -24.41 14.55
C GLY A 303 11.46 -23.32 15.15
N ILE A 304 10.84 -22.48 14.34
CA ILE A 304 9.96 -21.40 14.81
C ILE A 304 8.57 -21.98 15.11
N ASP A 305 8.05 -21.69 16.31
CA ASP A 305 6.68 -22.02 16.70
C ASP A 305 5.68 -21.11 15.98
N THR A 306 5.14 -21.60 14.87
CA THR A 306 4.18 -20.86 14.05
C THR A 306 2.86 -20.56 14.77
N HIS A 307 2.47 -21.38 15.77
CA HIS A 307 1.29 -21.12 16.60
C HIS A 307 1.54 -19.94 17.56
N ALA A 308 2.74 -19.85 18.12
CA ALA A 308 3.14 -18.71 18.94
C ALA A 308 3.15 -17.42 18.13
N VAL A 309 3.65 -17.46 16.88
CA VAL A 309 3.64 -16.30 15.95
C VAL A 309 2.20 -15.81 15.71
N ILE A 310 1.28 -16.73 15.33
CA ILE A 310 -0.12 -16.38 15.09
C ILE A 310 -0.78 -15.84 16.36
N ARG A 311 -0.56 -16.50 17.50
CA ARG A 311 -1.14 -16.05 18.79
C ARG A 311 -0.69 -14.64 19.15
N THR A 312 0.61 -14.37 19.03
CA THR A 312 1.17 -13.02 19.27
C THR A 312 0.53 -12.00 18.32
N GLY A 313 0.41 -12.35 17.01
CA GLY A 313 -0.25 -11.50 16.01
C GLY A 313 -1.69 -11.16 16.36
N MET A 314 -2.46 -12.15 16.78
CA MET A 314 -3.87 -11.93 17.15
C MET A 314 -4.02 -11.09 18.42
N ILE A 315 -3.20 -11.33 19.44
CA ILE A 315 -3.26 -10.57 20.69
C ILE A 315 -2.99 -9.09 20.40
N ALA A 316 -1.91 -8.75 19.72
CA ALA A 316 -1.59 -7.36 19.41
C ALA A 316 -2.65 -6.68 18.53
N PHE A 317 -3.23 -7.42 17.57
CA PHE A 317 -4.35 -6.88 16.77
C PHE A 317 -5.57 -6.58 17.63
N MET A 318 -5.93 -7.46 18.57
CA MET A 318 -7.11 -7.28 19.43
C MET A 318 -6.91 -6.19 20.50
N GLU A 319 -5.68 -5.99 20.96
CA GLU A 319 -5.35 -4.97 21.96
C GLU A 319 -5.12 -3.58 21.33
N GLY A 320 -4.73 -3.56 20.04
CA GLY A 320 -4.48 -2.32 19.30
C GLY A 320 -5.70 -1.80 18.51
N ALA A 321 -6.81 -2.55 18.46
CA ALA A 321 -8.05 -2.17 17.79
C ALA A 321 -8.99 -1.43 18.75
#